data_86c72da8311cd1364162cb71acf333e6
#
_entry.id   86c72da8311cd1364162cb71acf333e6
#
_cell.length_a   1.000
_cell.length_b   1.000
_cell.length_c   1.000
_cell.angle_alpha   90.00
_cell.angle_beta   90.00
_cell.angle_gamma   90.00
#
_symmetry.space_group_name_H-M   'P 1'
#
loop_
_entity.id
_entity.type
_entity.pdbx_description
1 polymer ?
#
loop_
_entity_poly.entity_id
_entity_poly.type
_entity_poly.pdbx_seq_one_letter_code
_entity_poly.pdbx_strand_id
1 'polypeptide(L)'
;MRYLIIGLLLMCNFALAQPDPFPKVASSYLVQVNGGLLWERQVNRRLAPASLTKLMTALLVLDNYQPQAVVLISAQAARETGMNLGVKQGQRFHVEDLLSSALISSDNDSCHALADHVGGDHLHFVQMMNNRARQLGMRNTHFSNACGHDAADHYSTVHDLTILANEALKYSEIVERAGMETAQIAEIDTGKKYQLHTKNALIGRYQGTLGLKTGYTPKAGKCLIAYVERNGVHVLLVMLHGNNRWWDAVDLLDLAFAQARHAS
;
A
#
# COMPACT_ATOMS: atom_id res chain seq x y z
N MET A 1 -23.32 46.58 41.55
CA MET A 1 -23.22 45.27 40.91
C MET A 1 -22.01 45.29 39.99
N ARG A 2 -20.91 44.62 40.35
CA ARG A 2 -19.70 44.49 39.55
C ARG A 2 -19.75 43.12 38.86
N TYR A 3 -19.86 43.08 37.54
CA TYR A 3 -19.76 41.83 36.74
C TYR A 3 -18.31 41.45 36.55
N LEU A 4 -17.90 40.32 37.12
CA LEU A 4 -16.61 39.70 36.92
C LEU A 4 -16.70 38.89 35.60
N ILE A 5 -16.02 39.35 34.55
CA ILE A 5 -15.89 38.60 33.28
C ILE A 5 -14.68 37.65 33.46
N ILE A 6 -14.96 36.36 33.69
CA ILE A 6 -13.96 35.30 33.65
C ILE A 6 -13.66 34.97 32.17
N GLY A 7 -12.56 35.49 31.68
CA GLY A 7 -12.06 35.11 30.34
C GLY A 7 -11.51 33.67 30.37
N LEU A 8 -12.19 32.76 29.68
CA LEU A 8 -11.71 31.39 29.46
C LEU A 8 -10.60 31.44 28.42
N LEU A 9 -9.34 31.41 28.85
CA LEU A 9 -8.18 31.23 27.95
C LEU A 9 -8.21 29.79 27.43
N LEU A 10 -8.69 29.60 26.19
CA LEU A 10 -8.47 28.38 25.42
C LEU A 10 -6.96 28.28 25.10
N MET A 11 -6.26 27.48 25.89
CA MET A 11 -4.90 27.04 25.52
C MET A 11 -5.01 26.12 24.30
N CYS A 12 -4.84 26.66 23.09
CA CYS A 12 -4.51 25.86 21.92
C CYS A 12 -3.14 25.22 22.17
N ASN A 13 -3.12 23.96 22.55
CA ASN A 13 -1.91 23.14 22.50
C ASN A 13 -1.55 22.96 21.01
N PHE A 14 -0.70 23.84 20.49
CA PHE A 14 0.05 23.56 19.28
C PHE A 14 0.98 22.39 19.63
N ALA A 15 0.61 21.17 19.21
CA ALA A 15 1.54 20.07 19.18
C ALA A 15 2.68 20.49 18.22
N LEU A 16 3.80 20.92 18.77
CA LEU A 16 5.03 21.16 18.00
C LEU A 16 5.38 19.81 17.34
N ALA A 17 5.42 19.80 16.01
CA ALA A 17 5.88 18.65 15.27
C ALA A 17 7.24 18.22 15.84
N GLN A 18 7.35 16.97 16.25
CA GLN A 18 8.61 16.45 16.78
C GLN A 18 9.67 16.51 15.68
N PRO A 19 10.93 16.82 16.00
CA PRO A 19 11.99 16.84 15.00
C PRO A 19 12.10 15.48 14.32
N ASP A 20 12.29 15.47 12.99
CA ASP A 20 12.50 14.29 12.19
C ASP A 20 13.71 13.49 12.72
N PRO A 21 13.50 12.30 13.35
CA PRO A 21 14.60 11.55 13.97
C PRO A 21 15.50 10.85 12.93
N PHE A 22 15.02 10.71 11.68
CA PHE A 22 15.70 9.95 10.64
C PHE A 22 15.76 10.67 9.29
N PRO A 23 16.44 11.85 9.19
CA PRO A 23 16.38 12.70 8.00
C PRO A 23 17.01 12.08 6.74
N LYS A 24 17.67 10.92 6.84
CA LYS A 24 18.41 10.28 5.74
C LYS A 24 17.83 8.91 5.31
N VAL A 25 16.78 8.39 5.93
CA VAL A 25 16.25 7.03 5.64
C VAL A 25 15.53 6.96 4.30
N ALA A 26 14.84 8.03 3.91
CA ALA A 26 14.09 8.09 2.67
C ALA A 26 13.96 9.52 2.15
N SER A 27 13.64 9.67 0.86
CA SER A 27 13.29 10.97 0.29
C SER A 27 12.01 11.55 0.89
N SER A 28 11.06 10.68 1.22
CA SER A 28 9.78 11.05 1.82
C SER A 28 9.26 9.90 2.67
N TYR A 29 8.77 10.20 3.88
CA TYR A 29 8.10 9.21 4.72
C TYR A 29 7.09 9.87 5.67
N LEU A 30 6.18 9.04 6.21
CA LEU A 30 5.22 9.41 7.23
C LEU A 30 5.01 8.22 8.16
N VAL A 31 4.94 8.50 9.47
CA VAL A 31 4.63 7.52 10.53
C VAL A 31 3.40 7.99 11.28
N GLN A 32 2.42 7.09 11.41
CA GLN A 32 1.26 7.26 12.29
C GLN A 32 1.30 6.23 13.41
N VAL A 33 0.86 6.64 14.60
CA VAL A 33 0.59 5.77 15.74
C VAL A 33 -0.89 5.92 16.11
N ASN A 34 -1.65 4.82 16.12
CA ASN A 34 -3.08 4.79 16.37
C ASN A 34 -3.87 5.84 15.56
N GLY A 35 -3.47 6.03 14.28
CA GLY A 35 -4.05 7.01 13.35
C GLY A 35 -3.56 8.45 13.55
N GLY A 36 -2.86 8.77 14.63
CA GLY A 36 -2.25 10.08 14.87
C GLY A 36 -0.90 10.22 14.20
N LEU A 37 -0.62 11.38 13.59
CA LEU A 37 0.68 11.69 12.99
C LEU A 37 1.75 11.75 14.09
N LEU A 38 2.85 11.00 13.89
CA LEU A 38 4.00 11.03 14.78
C LEU A 38 5.18 11.78 14.15
N TRP A 39 5.61 11.34 12.94
CA TRP A 39 6.67 11.99 12.19
C TRP A 39 6.35 12.04 10.70
N GLU A 40 6.91 13.04 10.05
CA GLU A 40 6.78 13.20 8.62
C GLU A 40 7.99 13.89 8.00
N ARG A 41 8.25 13.56 6.73
CA ARG A 41 9.29 14.15 5.91
C ARG A 41 8.82 14.33 4.48
N GLN A 42 8.85 15.58 3.97
CA GLN A 42 8.52 15.93 2.59
C GLN A 42 7.24 15.25 2.07
N VAL A 43 6.19 15.20 2.90
CA VAL A 43 4.98 14.39 2.69
C VAL A 43 4.24 14.67 1.39
N ASN A 44 4.39 15.88 0.83
CA ASN A 44 3.74 16.30 -0.42
C ASN A 44 4.65 16.18 -1.65
N ARG A 45 5.86 15.62 -1.51
CA ARG A 45 6.76 15.40 -2.63
C ARG A 45 6.22 14.30 -3.54
N ARG A 46 6.00 14.64 -4.82
CA ARG A 46 5.56 13.67 -5.83
C ARG A 46 6.71 12.77 -6.23
N LEU A 47 6.55 11.47 -6.05
CA LEU A 47 7.51 10.42 -6.35
C LEU A 47 6.79 9.25 -7.02
N ALA A 48 7.53 8.41 -7.76
CA ALA A 48 7.00 7.19 -8.31
C ALA A 48 6.67 6.20 -7.17
N PRO A 49 5.44 5.66 -7.08
CA PRO A 49 5.01 4.79 -5.99
C PRO A 49 5.40 3.32 -6.19
N ALA A 50 5.85 2.94 -7.39
CA ALA A 50 6.05 1.54 -7.78
C ALA A 50 4.81 0.68 -7.44
N SER A 51 5.00 -0.57 -7.04
CA SER A 51 3.91 -1.51 -6.73
C SER A 51 3.06 -1.15 -5.50
N LEU A 52 3.30 -0.03 -4.81
CA LEU A 52 2.33 0.49 -3.83
C LEU A 52 0.99 0.84 -4.52
N THR A 53 1.05 1.15 -5.83
CA THR A 53 -0.09 1.31 -6.74
C THR A 53 -1.10 0.17 -6.65
N LYS A 54 -0.64 -1.08 -6.43
CA LYS A 54 -1.50 -2.27 -6.37
C LYS A 54 -2.51 -2.25 -5.21
N LEU A 55 -2.32 -1.38 -4.20
CA LEU A 55 -3.36 -1.16 -3.19
C LEU A 55 -4.60 -0.48 -3.79
N MET A 56 -4.43 0.49 -4.70
CA MET A 56 -5.57 1.08 -5.43
C MET A 56 -6.24 0.04 -6.33
N THR A 57 -5.46 -0.78 -7.01
CA THR A 57 -5.99 -1.89 -7.80
C THR A 57 -6.80 -2.86 -6.94
N ALA A 58 -6.27 -3.25 -5.78
CA ALA A 58 -6.99 -4.12 -4.84
C ALA A 58 -8.30 -3.51 -4.34
N LEU A 59 -8.32 -2.20 -4.01
CA LEU A 59 -9.56 -1.52 -3.61
C LEU A 59 -10.63 -1.60 -4.71
N LEU A 60 -10.28 -1.30 -5.96
CA LEU A 60 -11.23 -1.34 -7.07
C LEU A 60 -11.74 -2.77 -7.36
N VAL A 61 -10.89 -3.78 -7.20
CA VAL A 61 -11.31 -5.18 -7.27
C VAL A 61 -12.31 -5.50 -6.17
N LEU A 62 -12.08 -5.01 -4.95
CA LEU A 62 -12.93 -5.29 -3.79
C LEU A 62 -14.23 -4.46 -3.77
N ASP A 63 -14.26 -3.29 -4.40
CA ASP A 63 -15.49 -2.47 -4.54
C ASP A 63 -16.62 -3.26 -5.24
N ASN A 64 -16.29 -4.27 -6.08
CA ASN A 64 -17.22 -5.18 -6.75
C ASN A 64 -16.83 -6.64 -6.56
N TYR A 65 -16.42 -7.00 -5.32
CA TYR A 65 -15.76 -8.27 -5.05
C TYR A 65 -16.66 -9.48 -5.28
N GLN A 66 -16.26 -10.27 -6.25
CA GLN A 66 -16.81 -11.60 -6.53
C GLN A 66 -15.64 -12.61 -6.53
N PRO A 67 -15.31 -13.21 -5.37
CA PRO A 67 -14.07 -13.98 -5.21
C PRO A 67 -13.96 -15.14 -6.21
N GLN A 68 -15.07 -15.81 -6.51
CA GLN A 68 -15.14 -16.96 -7.42
C GLN A 68 -15.37 -16.57 -8.88
N ALA A 69 -15.49 -15.27 -9.22
CA ALA A 69 -15.56 -14.85 -10.61
C ALA A 69 -14.30 -15.29 -11.36
N VAL A 70 -14.49 -15.70 -12.62
CA VAL A 70 -13.40 -16.25 -13.44
C VAL A 70 -12.75 -15.11 -14.25
N VAL A 71 -11.46 -14.96 -14.11
CA VAL A 71 -10.61 -14.04 -14.87
C VAL A 71 -9.91 -14.81 -15.97
N LEU A 72 -10.09 -14.39 -17.22
CA LEU A 72 -9.35 -14.90 -18.38
C LEU A 72 -8.08 -14.07 -18.54
N ILE A 73 -6.93 -14.73 -18.59
CA ILE A 73 -5.65 -14.05 -18.82
C ILE A 73 -5.55 -13.55 -20.25
N SER A 74 -5.48 -12.23 -20.41
CA SER A 74 -5.30 -11.57 -21.70
C SER A 74 -3.87 -11.75 -22.25
N ALA A 75 -3.69 -11.51 -23.56
CA ALA A 75 -2.36 -11.52 -24.17
C ALA A 75 -1.45 -10.42 -23.60
N GLN A 76 -2.01 -9.30 -23.17
CA GLN A 76 -1.31 -8.19 -22.55
C GLN A 76 -0.85 -8.56 -21.15
N ALA A 77 -1.75 -9.08 -20.31
CA ALA A 77 -1.41 -9.54 -18.97
C ALA A 77 -0.31 -10.61 -18.98
N ALA A 78 -0.39 -11.59 -19.88
CA ALA A 78 0.62 -12.64 -20.02
C ALA A 78 2.01 -12.15 -20.49
N ARG A 79 2.11 -10.92 -21.01
CA ARG A 79 3.36 -10.29 -21.45
C ARG A 79 3.90 -9.26 -20.47
N GLU A 80 3.26 -9.10 -19.32
CA GLU A 80 3.75 -8.20 -18.30
C GLU A 80 5.19 -8.50 -17.88
N THR A 81 5.92 -7.46 -17.51
CA THR A 81 7.33 -7.54 -17.16
C THR A 81 7.56 -7.31 -15.65
N GLY A 82 8.75 -7.62 -15.19
CA GLY A 82 9.14 -7.50 -13.78
C GLY A 82 8.71 -8.72 -12.96
N MET A 83 8.10 -8.49 -11.80
CA MET A 83 7.58 -9.58 -10.95
C MET A 83 6.35 -10.19 -11.59
N ASN A 84 6.38 -11.48 -11.87
CA ASN A 84 5.32 -12.19 -12.56
C ASN A 84 5.08 -13.57 -11.93
N LEU A 85 3.81 -13.98 -11.89
CA LEU A 85 3.39 -15.35 -11.58
C LEU A 85 3.79 -16.32 -12.71
N GLY A 86 3.89 -15.82 -13.94
CA GLY A 86 4.22 -16.59 -15.13
C GLY A 86 3.00 -17.26 -15.76
N VAL A 87 1.85 -16.60 -15.67
CA VAL A 87 0.61 -17.03 -16.31
C VAL A 87 0.69 -16.90 -17.84
N LYS A 88 -0.09 -17.72 -18.54
CA LYS A 88 -0.15 -17.71 -20.00
C LYS A 88 -1.51 -17.20 -20.49
N GLN A 89 -1.52 -16.58 -21.68
CA GLN A 89 -2.76 -16.21 -22.35
C GLN A 89 -3.73 -17.39 -22.43
N GLY A 90 -4.99 -17.12 -22.12
CA GLY A 90 -6.07 -18.10 -22.16
C GLY A 90 -6.23 -18.93 -20.86
N GLN A 91 -5.28 -18.88 -19.93
CA GLN A 91 -5.47 -19.50 -18.61
C GLN A 91 -6.58 -18.78 -17.85
N ARG A 92 -7.24 -19.51 -16.92
CA ARG A 92 -8.33 -19.00 -16.12
C ARG A 92 -8.02 -19.14 -14.63
N PHE A 93 -8.29 -18.09 -13.87
CA PHE A 93 -8.10 -18.05 -12.41
C PHE A 93 -9.32 -17.41 -11.74
N HIS A 94 -9.52 -17.69 -10.47
CA HIS A 94 -10.47 -16.91 -9.66
C HIS A 94 -9.91 -15.53 -9.30
N VAL A 95 -10.81 -14.54 -9.13
CA VAL A 95 -10.44 -13.19 -8.72
C VAL A 95 -9.62 -13.21 -7.43
N GLU A 96 -10.03 -14.01 -6.44
CA GLU A 96 -9.33 -14.11 -5.14
C GLU A 96 -7.90 -14.63 -5.26
N ASP A 97 -7.64 -15.55 -6.21
CA ASP A 97 -6.31 -16.10 -6.48
C ASP A 97 -5.37 -15.06 -7.06
N LEU A 98 -5.83 -14.32 -8.08
CA LEU A 98 -5.04 -13.25 -8.68
C LEU A 98 -4.84 -12.07 -7.73
N LEU A 99 -5.84 -11.76 -6.88
CA LEU A 99 -5.71 -10.75 -5.83
C LEU A 99 -4.63 -11.16 -4.81
N SER A 100 -4.61 -12.44 -4.41
CA SER A 100 -3.57 -13.00 -3.54
C SER A 100 -2.18 -12.89 -4.18
N SER A 101 -2.06 -13.22 -5.46
CA SER A 101 -0.82 -13.08 -6.23
C SER A 101 -0.34 -11.63 -6.28
N ALA A 102 -1.21 -10.68 -6.59
CA ALA A 102 -0.87 -9.26 -6.69
C ALA A 102 -0.45 -8.64 -5.34
N LEU A 103 -1.03 -9.09 -4.22
CA LEU A 103 -0.73 -8.55 -2.89
C LEU A 103 0.46 -9.24 -2.23
N ILE A 104 0.55 -10.58 -2.26
CA ILE A 104 1.60 -11.37 -1.61
C ILE A 104 2.90 -11.29 -2.41
N SER A 105 2.88 -11.76 -3.67
CA SER A 105 4.06 -11.87 -4.53
C SER A 105 4.32 -10.61 -5.35
N SER A 106 3.36 -9.69 -5.38
CA SER A 106 3.43 -8.44 -6.15
C SER A 106 3.46 -8.65 -7.68
N ASP A 107 2.85 -9.73 -8.18
CA ASP A 107 2.90 -10.13 -9.57
C ASP A 107 2.15 -9.16 -10.49
N ASN A 108 2.79 -8.74 -11.57
CA ASN A 108 2.25 -7.74 -12.50
C ASN A 108 1.24 -8.33 -13.46
N ASP A 109 1.46 -9.56 -13.95
CA ASP A 109 0.52 -10.27 -14.81
C ASP A 109 -0.84 -10.49 -14.12
N SER A 110 -0.84 -10.90 -12.86
CA SER A 110 -2.05 -11.03 -12.05
C SER A 110 -2.75 -9.69 -11.82
N CYS A 111 -1.97 -8.65 -11.52
CA CYS A 111 -2.48 -7.29 -11.35
C CYS A 111 -3.13 -6.75 -12.64
N HIS A 112 -2.50 -6.95 -13.81
CA HIS A 112 -3.03 -6.53 -15.10
C HIS A 112 -4.31 -7.28 -15.45
N ALA A 113 -4.31 -8.60 -15.26
CA ALA A 113 -5.49 -9.42 -15.51
C ALA A 113 -6.70 -8.99 -14.65
N LEU A 114 -6.49 -8.63 -13.39
CA LEU A 114 -7.52 -8.07 -12.53
C LEU A 114 -8.01 -6.70 -13.04
N ALA A 115 -7.10 -5.85 -13.51
CA ALA A 115 -7.45 -4.55 -14.08
C ALA A 115 -8.30 -4.70 -15.35
N ASP A 116 -7.93 -5.60 -16.25
CA ASP A 116 -8.71 -5.92 -17.44
C ASP A 116 -10.10 -6.48 -17.08
N HIS A 117 -10.17 -7.36 -16.08
CA HIS A 117 -11.42 -7.97 -15.64
C HIS A 117 -12.41 -6.94 -15.07
N VAL A 118 -11.93 -6.03 -14.22
CA VAL A 118 -12.79 -5.03 -13.56
C VAL A 118 -13.10 -3.85 -14.47
N GLY A 119 -12.13 -3.39 -15.24
CA GLY A 119 -12.28 -2.23 -16.13
C GLY A 119 -12.86 -2.56 -17.51
N GLY A 120 -12.88 -3.83 -17.90
CA GLY A 120 -13.11 -4.24 -19.28
C GLY A 120 -11.92 -4.01 -20.19
N ASP A 121 -11.14 -2.98 -19.94
CA ASP A 121 -9.83 -2.70 -20.53
C ASP A 121 -8.96 -1.89 -19.55
N HIS A 122 -7.65 -1.88 -19.84
CA HIS A 122 -6.65 -1.24 -18.98
C HIS A 122 -6.82 0.29 -18.88
N LEU A 123 -7.21 0.97 -19.96
CA LEU A 123 -7.37 2.43 -19.97
C LEU A 123 -8.55 2.87 -19.12
N HIS A 124 -9.67 2.17 -19.24
CA HIS A 124 -10.85 2.43 -18.41
C HIS A 124 -10.54 2.16 -16.93
N PHE A 125 -9.83 1.06 -16.62
CA PHE A 125 -9.42 0.79 -15.25
C PHE A 125 -8.54 1.91 -14.67
N VAL A 126 -7.60 2.45 -15.42
CA VAL A 126 -6.77 3.61 -15.00
C VAL A 126 -7.64 4.85 -14.75
N GLN A 127 -8.68 5.09 -15.55
CA GLN A 127 -9.64 6.16 -15.28
C GLN A 127 -10.39 5.93 -13.95
N MET A 128 -10.81 4.68 -13.67
CA MET A 128 -11.42 4.30 -12.38
C MET A 128 -10.45 4.57 -11.21
N MET A 129 -9.17 4.21 -11.33
CA MET A 129 -8.15 4.49 -10.31
C MET A 129 -8.03 5.99 -10.02
N ASN A 130 -7.96 6.83 -11.03
CA ASN A 130 -7.86 8.28 -10.85
C ASN A 130 -9.15 8.90 -10.31
N ASN A 131 -10.32 8.34 -10.66
CA ASN A 131 -11.60 8.72 -10.08
C ASN A 131 -11.64 8.39 -8.58
N ARG A 132 -11.24 7.17 -8.21
CA ARG A 132 -11.19 6.72 -6.81
C ARG A 132 -10.19 7.56 -6.00
N ALA A 133 -9.02 7.87 -6.57
CA ALA A 133 -8.03 8.74 -5.93
C ALA A 133 -8.61 10.11 -5.60
N ARG A 134 -9.36 10.73 -6.54
CA ARG A 134 -10.04 12.01 -6.29
C ARG A 134 -11.11 11.90 -5.20
N GLN A 135 -11.91 10.84 -5.20
CA GLN A 135 -12.93 10.58 -4.17
C GLN A 135 -12.31 10.44 -2.77
N LEU A 136 -11.15 9.80 -2.67
CA LEU A 136 -10.40 9.64 -1.43
C LEU A 136 -9.66 10.93 -1.00
N GLY A 137 -9.60 11.96 -1.85
CA GLY A 137 -8.89 13.20 -1.56
C GLY A 137 -7.39 13.14 -1.83
N MET A 138 -6.90 12.17 -2.61
CA MET A 138 -5.50 12.02 -3.02
C MET A 138 -5.13 13.04 -4.10
N ARG A 139 -4.96 14.29 -3.71
CA ARG A 139 -4.84 15.45 -4.62
C ARG A 139 -3.52 15.54 -5.38
N ASN A 140 -2.50 14.83 -4.91
CA ASN A 140 -1.15 14.80 -5.48
C ASN A 140 -0.80 13.42 -6.04
N THR A 141 -1.81 12.69 -6.53
CA THR A 141 -1.65 11.36 -7.11
C THR A 141 -2.22 11.31 -8.51
N HIS A 142 -1.49 10.67 -9.41
CA HIS A 142 -1.95 10.30 -10.74
C HIS A 142 -1.44 8.91 -11.10
N PHE A 143 -2.35 8.03 -11.49
CA PHE A 143 -2.06 6.69 -11.96
C PHE A 143 -2.10 6.64 -13.48
N SER A 144 -1.08 6.04 -14.11
CA SER A 144 -1.00 5.81 -15.57
C SER A 144 -1.08 4.33 -15.91
N ASN A 145 -1.00 3.46 -14.90
CA ASN A 145 -1.16 2.01 -15.04
C ASN A 145 -1.58 1.39 -13.71
N ALA A 146 -2.10 0.17 -13.77
CA ALA A 146 -2.63 -0.55 -12.62
C ALA A 146 -1.57 -1.11 -11.66
N CYS A 147 -0.34 -1.38 -12.14
CA CYS A 147 0.61 -2.24 -11.44
C CYS A 147 1.82 -1.51 -10.85
N GLY A 148 2.02 -0.23 -11.20
CA GLY A 148 3.08 0.62 -10.67
C GLY A 148 4.36 0.60 -11.50
N HIS A 149 4.26 0.37 -12.82
CA HIS A 149 5.36 0.58 -13.76
C HIS A 149 5.73 2.06 -13.85
N ASP A 150 7.00 2.33 -14.10
CA ASP A 150 7.49 3.69 -14.28
C ASP A 150 6.88 4.34 -15.52
N ALA A 151 6.25 5.50 -15.33
CA ALA A 151 5.80 6.39 -16.38
C ALA A 151 6.04 7.86 -15.96
N ALA A 152 6.04 8.79 -16.92
CA ALA A 152 6.36 10.18 -16.65
C ALA A 152 5.34 10.82 -15.71
N ASP A 153 4.08 10.47 -15.87
CA ASP A 153 2.92 10.99 -15.14
C ASP A 153 2.36 10.01 -14.08
N HIS A 154 3.10 8.94 -13.74
CA HIS A 154 2.74 8.01 -12.67
C HIS A 154 3.42 8.40 -11.37
N TYR A 155 2.71 9.07 -10.49
CA TYR A 155 3.23 9.59 -9.23
C TYR A 155 2.22 9.57 -8.09
N SER A 156 2.73 9.60 -6.88
CA SER A 156 1.97 9.83 -5.65
C SER A 156 2.82 10.56 -4.61
N THR A 157 2.28 10.75 -3.41
CA THR A 157 2.99 11.31 -2.26
C THR A 157 2.79 10.41 -1.05
N VAL A 158 3.66 10.48 -0.04
CA VAL A 158 3.43 9.68 1.19
C VAL A 158 2.16 10.11 1.90
N HIS A 159 1.76 11.40 1.83
CA HIS A 159 0.48 11.86 2.34
C HIS A 159 -0.69 11.11 1.67
N ASP A 160 -0.75 11.12 0.35
CA ASP A 160 -1.83 10.47 -0.40
C ASP A 160 -1.81 8.94 -0.25
N LEU A 161 -0.61 8.34 -0.21
CA LEU A 161 -0.47 6.90 0.03
C LEU A 161 -0.86 6.50 1.47
N THR A 162 -0.75 7.41 2.44
CA THR A 162 -1.28 7.19 3.78
C THR A 162 -2.81 7.17 3.77
N ILE A 163 -3.45 8.05 2.99
CA ILE A 163 -4.91 8.00 2.78
C ILE A 163 -5.31 6.66 2.16
N LEU A 164 -4.59 6.23 1.10
CA LEU A 164 -4.83 4.95 0.44
C LEU A 164 -4.64 3.76 1.38
N ALA A 165 -3.58 3.77 2.20
CA ALA A 165 -3.31 2.72 3.18
C ALA A 165 -4.40 2.63 4.25
N ASN A 166 -4.82 3.77 4.81
CA ASN A 166 -5.90 3.80 5.80
C ASN A 166 -7.24 3.33 5.21
N GLU A 167 -7.52 3.59 3.92
CA GLU A 167 -8.68 3.02 3.25
C GLU A 167 -8.55 1.51 3.07
N ALA A 168 -7.38 1.05 2.59
CA ALA A 168 -7.10 -0.37 2.38
C ALA A 168 -7.18 -1.21 3.67
N LEU A 169 -6.82 -0.65 4.81
CA LEU A 169 -6.92 -1.28 6.13
C LEU A 169 -8.36 -1.58 6.58
N LYS A 170 -9.37 -0.99 5.94
CA LYS A 170 -10.78 -1.30 6.23
C LYS A 170 -11.24 -2.61 5.59
N TYR A 171 -10.45 -3.18 4.67
CA TYR A 171 -10.75 -4.42 3.96
C TYR A 171 -9.92 -5.57 4.54
N SER A 172 -10.58 -6.49 5.25
CA SER A 172 -9.94 -7.69 5.82
C SER A 172 -9.19 -8.49 4.76
N GLU A 173 -9.76 -8.58 3.55
CA GLU A 173 -9.19 -9.28 2.40
C GLU A 173 -7.81 -8.76 1.98
N ILE A 174 -7.56 -7.45 2.14
CA ILE A 174 -6.23 -6.87 1.88
C ILE A 174 -5.28 -7.20 3.02
N VAL A 175 -5.70 -6.97 4.27
CA VAL A 175 -4.85 -7.16 5.46
C VAL A 175 -4.42 -8.61 5.59
N GLU A 176 -5.36 -9.55 5.46
CA GLU A 176 -5.08 -10.98 5.54
C GLU A 176 -4.06 -11.43 4.49
N ARG A 177 -4.27 -11.07 3.21
CA ARG A 177 -3.34 -11.44 2.13
C ARG A 177 -1.98 -10.77 2.27
N ALA A 178 -1.96 -9.48 2.61
CA ALA A 178 -0.71 -8.75 2.80
C ALA A 178 0.15 -9.28 3.96
N GLY A 179 -0.48 -9.91 4.96
CA GLY A 179 0.16 -10.55 6.11
C GLY A 179 0.61 -12.00 5.87
N MET A 180 0.23 -12.63 4.76
CA MET A 180 0.63 -14.00 4.46
C MET A 180 2.10 -14.08 4.04
N GLU A 181 2.84 -15.04 4.62
CA GLU A 181 4.21 -15.35 4.20
C GLU A 181 4.23 -16.12 2.88
N THR A 182 3.34 -17.09 2.75
CA THR A 182 3.16 -17.93 1.57
C THR A 182 1.69 -18.22 1.32
N ALA A 183 1.35 -18.48 0.06
CA ALA A 183 0.04 -19.03 -0.31
C ALA A 183 0.20 -19.91 -1.56
N GLN A 184 -0.83 -20.70 -1.87
CA GLN A 184 -0.89 -21.50 -3.09
C GLN A 184 -2.19 -21.17 -3.81
N ILE A 185 -2.09 -20.93 -5.12
CA ILE A 185 -3.24 -20.76 -6.01
C ILE A 185 -3.20 -21.78 -7.14
N ALA A 186 -4.32 -21.97 -7.83
CA ALA A 186 -4.40 -22.94 -8.92
C ALA A 186 -5.09 -22.36 -10.15
N GLU A 187 -4.59 -22.73 -11.32
CA GLU A 187 -5.27 -22.50 -12.59
C GLU A 187 -6.48 -23.44 -12.69
N ILE A 188 -7.61 -22.92 -13.15
CA ILE A 188 -8.92 -23.60 -13.05
C ILE A 188 -8.98 -24.85 -13.92
N ASP A 189 -8.49 -24.79 -15.17
CA ASP A 189 -8.70 -25.86 -16.17
C ASP A 189 -7.79 -27.05 -15.96
N THR A 190 -6.53 -26.81 -15.63
CA THR A 190 -5.49 -27.83 -15.50
C THR A 190 -5.19 -28.22 -14.05
N GLY A 191 -5.64 -27.41 -13.10
CA GLY A 191 -5.27 -27.55 -11.67
C GLY A 191 -3.80 -27.27 -11.40
N LYS A 192 -3.06 -26.65 -12.36
CA LYS A 192 -1.66 -26.29 -12.17
C LYS A 192 -1.52 -25.32 -10.99
N LYS A 193 -0.69 -25.72 -10.03
CA LYS A 193 -0.46 -24.95 -8.79
C LYS A 193 0.68 -23.95 -8.96
N TYR A 194 0.50 -22.79 -8.33
CA TYR A 194 1.49 -21.71 -8.26
C TYR A 194 1.72 -21.35 -6.80
N GLN A 195 2.99 -21.30 -6.40
CA GLN A 195 3.39 -20.90 -5.04
C GLN A 195 3.62 -19.40 -5.00
N LEU A 196 3.01 -18.74 -4.01
CA LEU A 196 3.18 -17.33 -3.73
C LEU A 196 4.11 -17.17 -2.53
N HIS A 197 5.01 -16.20 -2.61
CA HIS A 197 5.92 -15.86 -1.53
C HIS A 197 5.93 -14.34 -1.32
N THR A 198 5.79 -13.91 -0.06
CA THR A 198 5.80 -12.50 0.27
C THR A 198 7.07 -11.80 -0.19
N LYS A 199 6.92 -10.56 -0.65
CA LYS A 199 8.05 -9.65 -0.94
C LYS A 199 8.32 -8.69 0.23
N ASN A 200 7.54 -8.78 1.29
CA ASN A 200 7.73 -7.99 2.50
C ASN A 200 8.59 -8.75 3.51
N ALA A 201 9.87 -8.37 3.62
CA ALA A 201 10.79 -9.04 4.53
C ALA A 201 10.48 -8.83 6.02
N LEU A 202 9.52 -7.99 6.37
CA LEU A 202 9.07 -7.83 7.76
C LEU A 202 8.10 -8.94 8.17
N ILE A 203 7.35 -9.53 7.22
CA ILE A 203 6.42 -10.63 7.48
C ILE A 203 7.19 -11.85 8.01
N GLY A 204 6.71 -12.43 9.11
CA GLY A 204 7.33 -13.57 9.78
C GLY A 204 8.64 -13.26 10.53
N ARG A 205 9.19 -12.01 10.44
CA ARG A 205 10.48 -11.64 11.05
C ARG A 205 10.40 -10.47 12.01
N TYR A 206 9.54 -9.49 11.74
CA TYR A 206 9.32 -8.35 12.62
C TYR A 206 7.98 -8.53 13.32
N GLN A 207 8.01 -8.69 14.64
CA GLN A 207 6.85 -9.05 15.45
C GLN A 207 5.69 -8.07 15.25
N GLY A 208 4.50 -8.63 15.01
CA GLY A 208 3.27 -7.86 14.84
C GLY A 208 3.04 -7.28 13.45
N THR A 209 3.89 -7.60 12.46
CA THR A 209 3.69 -7.12 11.09
C THR A 209 2.46 -7.75 10.45
N LEU A 210 1.51 -6.89 10.04
CA LEU A 210 0.26 -7.26 9.36
C LEU A 210 0.27 -6.96 7.85
N GLY A 211 1.29 -6.29 7.35
CA GLY A 211 1.39 -5.96 5.92
C GLY A 211 2.07 -4.61 5.72
N LEU A 212 1.72 -3.79 4.69
CA LEU A 212 0.74 -3.95 3.62
C LEU A 212 1.38 -4.24 2.26
N LYS A 213 2.27 -3.35 1.77
CA LYS A 213 2.78 -3.45 0.40
C LYS A 213 4.20 -2.93 0.26
N THR A 214 4.97 -3.61 -0.59
CA THR A 214 6.30 -3.19 -1.02
C THR A 214 6.29 -2.73 -2.47
N GLY A 215 7.24 -1.87 -2.85
CA GLY A 215 7.44 -1.45 -4.22
C GLY A 215 8.92 -1.23 -4.52
N TYR A 216 9.29 -1.47 -5.77
CA TYR A 216 10.60 -1.13 -6.30
C TYR A 216 10.55 -1.02 -7.81
N THR A 217 11.08 0.07 -8.32
CA THR A 217 11.53 0.24 -9.70
C THR A 217 12.83 1.04 -9.68
N PRO A 218 13.63 1.07 -10.76
CA PRO A 218 14.82 1.92 -10.81
C PRO A 218 14.53 3.40 -10.52
N LYS A 219 13.39 3.94 -11.02
CA LYS A 219 12.98 5.33 -10.80
C LYS A 219 12.40 5.57 -9.40
N ALA A 220 11.58 4.65 -8.89
CA ALA A 220 10.92 4.79 -7.60
C ALA A 220 11.88 4.56 -6.42
N GLY A 221 12.96 3.79 -6.61
CA GLY A 221 13.75 3.30 -5.48
C GLY A 221 12.95 2.33 -4.61
N LYS A 222 13.36 2.14 -3.37
CA LYS A 222 12.74 1.21 -2.43
C LYS A 222 11.55 1.87 -1.73
N CYS A 223 10.34 1.40 -1.98
CA CYS A 223 9.09 1.89 -1.40
C CYS A 223 8.47 0.87 -0.45
N LEU A 224 7.78 1.33 0.60
CA LEU A 224 7.15 0.48 1.61
C LEU A 224 5.93 1.17 2.20
N ILE A 225 4.86 0.40 2.38
CA ILE A 225 3.81 0.66 3.36
C ILE A 225 3.84 -0.51 4.34
N ALA A 226 4.21 -0.24 5.59
CA ALA A 226 4.21 -1.23 6.67
C ALA A 226 3.12 -0.88 7.68
N TYR A 227 2.35 -1.90 8.09
CA TYR A 227 1.37 -1.82 9.15
C TYR A 227 1.69 -2.88 10.19
N VAL A 228 1.88 -2.43 11.43
CA VAL A 228 2.35 -3.28 12.53
C VAL A 228 1.50 -3.03 13.76
N GLU A 229 1.10 -4.11 14.44
CA GLU A 229 0.37 -4.07 15.70
C GLU A 229 1.16 -4.76 16.82
N ARG A 230 1.27 -4.10 17.98
CA ARG A 230 1.81 -4.68 19.21
C ARG A 230 1.03 -4.18 20.41
N ASN A 231 0.48 -5.10 21.20
CA ASN A 231 -0.25 -4.79 22.44
C ASN A 231 -1.35 -3.72 22.27
N GLY A 232 -2.10 -3.79 21.15
CA GLY A 232 -3.17 -2.83 20.84
C GLY A 232 -2.67 -1.47 20.33
N VAL A 233 -1.37 -1.28 20.16
CA VAL A 233 -0.79 -0.11 19.48
C VAL A 233 -0.56 -0.44 18.01
N HIS A 234 -1.09 0.41 17.14
CA HIS A 234 -0.94 0.28 15.69
C HIS A 234 0.03 1.34 15.15
N VAL A 235 1.00 0.91 14.36
CA VAL A 235 1.93 1.81 13.65
C VAL A 235 1.80 1.61 12.15
N LEU A 236 1.53 2.70 11.42
CA LEU A 236 1.56 2.76 9.97
C LEU A 236 2.77 3.58 9.53
N LEU A 237 3.65 2.97 8.75
CA LEU A 237 4.79 3.61 8.10
C LEU A 237 4.56 3.62 6.58
N VAL A 238 4.62 4.80 5.96
CA VAL A 238 4.65 4.97 4.50
C VAL A 238 5.99 5.59 4.12
N MET A 239 6.72 4.95 3.21
CA MET A 239 8.06 5.37 2.77
C MET A 239 8.18 5.33 1.26
N LEU A 240 8.69 6.40 0.64
CA LEU A 240 9.03 6.50 -0.77
C LEU A 240 10.51 6.81 -0.96
N HIS A 241 11.13 6.12 -1.93
CA HIS A 241 12.52 6.29 -2.31
C HIS A 241 13.47 6.15 -1.10
N GLY A 242 13.33 5.03 -0.38
CA GLY A 242 14.14 4.68 0.79
C GLY A 242 15.53 4.15 0.40
N ASN A 243 16.48 4.30 1.30
CA ASN A 243 17.87 3.84 1.12
C ASN A 243 18.01 2.35 1.52
N ASN A 244 17.83 2.06 2.80
CA ASN A 244 17.95 0.73 3.40
C ASN A 244 16.60 0.22 3.93
N ARG A 245 15.57 0.21 3.06
CA ARG A 245 14.16 -0.01 3.38
C ARG A 245 13.87 -0.85 4.64
N TRP A 246 14.54 -2.00 4.79
CA TRP A 246 14.22 -2.93 5.87
C TRP A 246 14.78 -2.48 7.22
N TRP A 247 16.04 -2.08 7.27
CA TRP A 247 16.67 -1.57 8.50
C TRP A 247 16.08 -0.24 8.91
N ASP A 248 15.94 0.67 7.96
CA ASP A 248 15.33 1.98 8.21
C ASP A 248 13.89 1.86 8.71
N ALA A 249 13.11 0.87 8.18
CA ALA A 249 11.74 0.63 8.65
C ALA A 249 11.73 0.08 10.08
N VAL A 250 12.63 -0.85 10.42
CA VAL A 250 12.73 -1.39 11.78
C VAL A 250 13.07 -0.29 12.78
N ASP A 251 14.05 0.56 12.49
CA ASP A 251 14.45 1.66 13.37
C ASP A 251 13.30 2.65 13.61
N LEU A 252 12.58 3.04 12.54
CA LEU A 252 11.41 3.92 12.62
C LEU A 252 10.28 3.28 13.44
N LEU A 253 9.97 2.01 13.20
CA LEU A 253 8.91 1.28 13.89
C LEU A 253 9.25 1.07 15.37
N ASP A 254 10.48 0.68 15.70
CA ASP A 254 10.90 0.46 17.09
C ASP A 254 10.84 1.76 17.91
N LEU A 255 11.29 2.88 17.33
CA LEU A 255 11.20 4.17 17.99
C LEU A 255 9.74 4.63 18.14
N ALA A 256 8.88 4.38 17.13
CA ALA A 256 7.46 4.70 17.22
C ALA A 256 6.75 3.94 18.34
N PHE A 257 7.01 2.62 18.47
CA PHE A 257 6.49 1.82 19.59
C PHE A 257 7.05 2.24 20.95
N ALA A 258 8.33 2.66 21.02
CA ALA A 258 8.91 3.16 22.24
C ALA A 258 8.20 4.44 22.70
N GLN A 259 7.96 5.40 21.80
CA GLN A 259 7.24 6.64 22.12
C GLN A 259 5.78 6.41 22.51
N ALA A 260 5.08 5.48 21.85
CA ALA A 260 3.70 5.14 22.17
C ALA A 260 3.56 4.62 23.64
N ARG A 261 4.56 3.87 24.12
CA ARG A 261 4.58 3.37 25.52
C ARG A 261 4.79 4.45 26.57
N HIS A 262 5.41 5.57 26.22
CA HIS A 262 5.64 6.69 27.13
C HIS A 262 4.46 7.67 27.16
N ALA A 263 3.54 7.57 26.22
CA ALA A 263 2.36 8.43 26.10
C ALA A 263 1.07 7.83 26.70
N SER A 264 1.10 6.53 27.04
CA SER A 264 0.03 5.78 27.73
C SER A 264 0.29 5.72 29.22
#